data_473abbb43cc36def7cae78af8bdc41ad
#
_entry.id   473abbb43cc36def7cae78af8bdc41ad
#
_cell.length_a   1.000
_cell.length_b   1.000
_cell.length_c   1.000
_cell.angle_alpha   90.00
_cell.angle_beta   90.00
_cell.angle_gamma   90.00
#
_symmetry.space_group_name_H-M   'P 1'
#
loop_
_entity.id
_entity.type
_entity.pdbx_description
1 polymer ?
#
loop_
_entity_poly.entity_id
_entity_poly.type
_entity_poly.pdbx_seq_one_letter_code
_entity_poly.pdbx_strand_id
1 'polypeptide(L)'
;MNDAPLDPDSERFRQFVLNNTSLQAPPHVPEIRLRLADEAHDLWHKTEEELAVLGLPPPYWAFAWAGGQAVARYVIDHPGTVAGLVVLDFASGSGLVGIAAARAGAAKTISCEIDRFAGQAIGINAAINEVGLELCSEDLIGKDHGWDVILAGDVFYEKPLADRLTPWFDRLAARGAVVLVGDPGRSYLPKTNLEALATYTVAVTRALEDSEVKKTTVWAFRPTVA
;
A
#
# COMPACT_ATOMS: atom_id res chain seq x y z
N MET A 1 -11.75 14.72 -24.32
CA MET A 1 -11.80 15.15 -22.90
C MET A 1 -13.25 15.02 -22.45
N ASN A 2 -13.53 14.02 -21.63
CA ASN A 2 -14.87 13.86 -21.04
C ASN A 2 -14.87 14.65 -19.73
N ASP A 3 -15.39 15.88 -19.77
CA ASP A 3 -15.74 16.65 -18.58
C ASP A 3 -17.05 16.06 -17.99
N ALA A 4 -16.97 14.86 -17.41
CA ALA A 4 -18.01 14.46 -16.48
C ALA A 4 -17.88 15.36 -15.24
N PRO A 5 -18.98 15.93 -14.70
CA PRO A 5 -18.94 16.74 -13.50
C PRO A 5 -18.28 15.90 -12.39
N LEU A 6 -17.22 16.44 -11.78
CA LEU A 6 -16.57 15.83 -10.61
C LEU A 6 -17.65 15.58 -9.57
N ASP A 7 -17.73 14.34 -9.09
CA ASP A 7 -18.57 13.99 -7.95
C ASP A 7 -18.27 14.99 -6.81
N PRO A 8 -19.26 15.74 -6.29
CA PRO A 8 -19.07 16.71 -5.21
C PRO A 8 -18.36 16.12 -3.98
N ASP A 9 -18.57 14.83 -3.71
CA ASP A 9 -17.88 14.11 -2.66
C ASP A 9 -16.40 13.91 -2.97
N SER A 10 -16.03 13.71 -4.24
CA SER A 10 -14.63 13.55 -4.67
C SER A 10 -13.79 14.78 -4.33
N GLU A 11 -14.30 15.99 -4.60
CA GLU A 11 -13.58 17.23 -4.26
C GLU A 11 -13.48 17.43 -2.74
N ARG A 12 -14.52 17.09 -1.99
CA ARG A 12 -14.50 17.13 -0.53
C ARG A 12 -13.41 16.22 0.05
N PHE A 13 -13.30 14.97 -0.42
CA PHE A 13 -12.25 14.05 0.01
C PHE A 13 -10.86 14.53 -0.38
N ARG A 14 -10.73 15.07 -1.59
CA ARG A 14 -9.47 15.67 -2.06
C ARG A 14 -9.02 16.81 -1.15
N GLN A 15 -9.90 17.76 -0.84
CA GLN A 15 -9.60 18.87 0.05
C GLN A 15 -9.26 18.38 1.46
N PHE A 16 -9.94 17.36 1.94
CA PHE A 16 -9.63 16.75 3.23
C PHE A 16 -8.18 16.22 3.25
N VAL A 17 -7.77 15.45 2.24
CA VAL A 17 -6.39 14.96 2.13
C VAL A 17 -5.41 16.13 2.13
N LEU A 18 -5.64 17.15 1.30
CA LEU A 18 -4.74 18.31 1.18
C LEU A 18 -4.60 19.10 2.49
N ASN A 19 -5.70 19.25 3.24
CA ASN A 19 -5.72 20.02 4.49
C ASN A 19 -5.09 19.28 5.67
N ASN A 20 -5.06 17.95 5.62
CA ASN A 20 -4.61 17.10 6.74
C ASN A 20 -3.27 16.40 6.49
N THR A 21 -2.56 16.77 5.43
CA THR A 21 -1.26 16.19 5.09
C THR A 21 -0.28 17.25 4.62
N SER A 22 1.01 16.96 4.79
CA SER A 22 2.12 17.72 4.25
C SER A 22 2.94 16.89 3.25
N LEU A 23 3.77 17.55 2.44
CA LEU A 23 4.62 16.86 1.48
C LEU A 23 5.88 16.34 2.19
N GLN A 24 6.05 15.03 2.19
CA GLN A 24 7.12 14.32 2.87
C GLN A 24 7.79 13.31 1.95
N ALA A 25 8.99 12.89 2.29
CA ALA A 25 9.68 11.76 1.67
C ALA A 25 9.81 10.63 2.70
N PRO A 26 9.27 9.43 2.44
CA PRO A 26 9.43 8.30 3.35
C PRO A 26 10.92 8.00 3.58
N PRO A 27 11.37 7.79 4.82
CA PRO A 27 12.81 7.67 5.12
C PRO A 27 13.53 6.58 4.34
N HIS A 28 12.84 5.50 4.03
CA HIS A 28 13.44 4.34 3.34
C HIS A 28 13.34 4.43 1.81
N VAL A 29 12.53 5.36 1.29
CA VAL A 29 12.30 5.59 -0.15
C VAL A 29 12.29 7.10 -0.42
N PRO A 30 13.40 7.81 -0.15
CA PRO A 30 13.44 9.28 -0.23
C PRO A 30 13.26 9.82 -1.65
N GLU A 31 13.36 8.96 -2.67
CA GLU A 31 13.11 9.31 -4.08
C GLU A 31 11.63 9.56 -4.39
N ILE A 32 10.71 9.07 -3.55
CA ILE A 32 9.27 9.23 -3.70
C ILE A 32 8.79 10.31 -2.72
N ARG A 33 7.96 11.20 -3.20
CA ARG A 33 7.36 12.28 -2.39
C ARG A 33 5.87 12.04 -2.25
N LEU A 34 5.38 12.03 -1.03
CA LEU A 34 3.98 11.75 -0.71
C LEU A 34 3.40 12.84 0.18
N ARG A 35 2.12 13.07 0.05
CA ARG A 35 1.35 13.78 1.06
C ARG A 35 0.99 12.81 2.17
N LEU A 36 1.57 13.03 3.34
CA LEU A 36 1.38 12.22 4.54
C LEU A 36 1.01 13.12 5.72
N ALA A 37 0.27 12.57 6.68
CA ALA A 37 0.06 13.23 7.97
C ALA A 37 1.36 13.20 8.78
N ASP A 38 1.57 14.23 9.60
CA ASP A 38 2.61 14.23 10.62
C ASP A 38 2.06 13.69 11.95
N GLU A 39 2.95 13.39 12.88
CA GLU A 39 2.61 12.85 14.20
C GLU A 39 1.80 13.82 15.06
N ALA A 40 1.91 15.10 14.80
CA ALA A 40 1.21 16.16 15.53
C ALA A 40 -0.21 16.40 15.00
N HIS A 41 -0.61 15.67 13.93
CA HIS A 41 -1.92 15.88 13.33
C HIS A 41 -3.04 15.30 14.20
N ASP A 42 -4.08 16.09 14.42
CA ASP A 42 -5.23 15.71 15.27
C ASP A 42 -5.91 14.40 14.86
N LEU A 43 -5.86 14.04 13.57
CA LEU A 43 -6.41 12.78 13.05
C LEU A 43 -5.74 11.54 13.64
N TRP A 44 -4.43 11.60 13.90
CA TRP A 44 -3.69 10.49 14.50
C TRP A 44 -4.08 10.26 15.97
N HIS A 45 -4.39 11.34 16.67
CA HIS A 45 -4.72 11.29 18.10
C HIS A 45 -6.19 10.94 18.35
N LYS A 46 -7.03 10.88 17.32
CA LYS A 46 -8.43 10.47 17.44
C LYS A 46 -8.53 8.94 17.55
N THR A 47 -9.35 8.50 18.49
CA THR A 47 -9.70 7.08 18.59
C THR A 47 -10.59 6.64 17.41
N GLU A 48 -10.65 5.32 17.16
CA GLU A 48 -11.55 4.77 16.15
C GLU A 48 -13.01 5.19 16.39
N GLU A 49 -13.43 5.28 17.68
CA GLU A 49 -14.79 5.71 18.07
C GLU A 49 -15.02 7.18 17.71
N GLU A 50 -14.05 8.06 17.96
CA GLU A 50 -14.13 9.48 17.59
C GLU A 50 -14.17 9.67 16.08
N LEU A 51 -13.36 8.90 15.33
CA LEU A 51 -13.38 8.90 13.87
C LEU A 51 -14.71 8.38 13.34
N ALA A 52 -15.26 7.30 13.91
CA ALA A 52 -16.56 6.75 13.54
C ALA A 52 -17.70 7.76 13.75
N VAL A 53 -17.68 8.52 14.86
CA VAL A 53 -18.66 9.62 15.13
C VAL A 53 -18.57 10.70 14.03
N LEU A 54 -17.38 10.95 13.49
CA LEU A 54 -17.16 11.90 12.39
C LEU A 54 -17.44 11.27 11.01
N GLY A 55 -17.77 9.98 10.94
CA GLY A 55 -17.95 9.24 9.70
C GLY A 55 -16.63 9.04 8.92
N LEU A 56 -15.51 9.01 9.63
CA LEU A 56 -14.19 8.84 9.06
C LEU A 56 -13.65 7.42 9.36
N PRO A 57 -13.09 6.71 8.38
CA PRO A 57 -12.34 5.49 8.62
C PRO A 57 -10.99 5.81 9.29
N PRO A 58 -10.32 4.82 9.92
CA PRO A 58 -8.95 4.98 10.40
C PRO A 58 -8.03 5.42 9.24
N PRO A 59 -7.23 6.48 9.43
CA PRO A 59 -6.50 7.13 8.33
C PRO A 59 -5.21 6.38 7.98
N TYR A 60 -5.26 5.07 7.75
CA TYR A 60 -4.08 4.25 7.42
C TYR A 60 -3.34 4.75 6.17
N TRP A 61 -4.08 5.33 5.21
CA TRP A 61 -3.52 5.91 3.98
C TRP A 61 -2.62 7.12 4.21
N ALA A 62 -2.77 7.79 5.36
CA ALA A 62 -2.04 9.01 5.65
C ALA A 62 -0.59 8.76 6.12
N PHE A 63 -0.15 7.50 6.15
CA PHE A 63 1.17 7.13 6.66
C PHE A 63 1.91 6.18 5.73
N ALA A 64 3.26 6.29 5.71
CA ALA A 64 4.12 5.36 4.99
C ALA A 64 4.54 4.22 5.93
N TRP A 65 3.73 3.19 6.02
CA TRP A 65 3.97 2.02 6.86
C TRP A 65 5.24 1.26 6.49
N ALA A 66 5.84 0.58 7.46
CA ALA A 66 7.13 -0.08 7.30
C ALA A 66 7.15 -1.15 6.19
N GLY A 67 6.08 -1.95 6.09
CA GLY A 67 5.94 -2.97 5.04
C GLY A 67 5.86 -2.37 3.66
N GLY A 68 5.06 -1.31 3.50
CA GLY A 68 4.95 -0.57 2.23
C GLY A 68 6.29 0.05 1.81
N GLN A 69 7.04 0.65 2.75
CA GLN A 69 8.37 1.20 2.48
C GLN A 69 9.37 0.11 2.05
N ALA A 70 9.33 -1.06 2.71
CA ALA A 70 10.22 -2.17 2.37
C ALA A 70 9.94 -2.73 0.96
N VAL A 71 8.66 -2.92 0.59
CA VAL A 71 8.29 -3.37 -0.77
C VAL A 71 8.69 -2.34 -1.81
N ALA A 72 8.40 -1.06 -1.57
CA ALA A 72 8.76 0.02 -2.49
C ALA A 72 10.29 0.09 -2.70
N ARG A 73 11.09 -0.02 -1.62
CA ARG A 73 12.55 -0.07 -1.72
C ARG A 73 13.01 -1.29 -2.52
N TYR A 74 12.46 -2.46 -2.22
CA TYR A 74 12.81 -3.69 -2.94
C TYR A 74 12.56 -3.57 -4.44
N VAL A 75 11.41 -3.06 -4.83
CA VAL A 75 11.02 -2.90 -6.24
C VAL A 75 11.94 -1.90 -6.97
N ILE A 76 12.30 -0.79 -6.31
CA ILE A 76 13.24 0.20 -6.89
C ILE A 76 14.63 -0.40 -7.07
N ASP A 77 15.11 -1.17 -6.09
CA ASP A 77 16.43 -1.82 -6.15
C ASP A 77 16.45 -3.01 -7.13
N HIS A 78 15.29 -3.63 -7.38
CA HIS A 78 15.14 -4.80 -8.25
C HIS A 78 14.07 -4.55 -9.32
N PRO A 79 14.25 -3.58 -10.23
CA PRO A 79 13.23 -3.19 -11.20
C PRO A 79 12.77 -4.34 -12.10
N GLY A 80 13.61 -5.32 -12.34
CA GLY A 80 13.23 -6.53 -13.09
C GLY A 80 12.07 -7.32 -12.48
N THR A 81 11.71 -7.06 -11.22
CA THR A 81 10.54 -7.67 -10.58
C THR A 81 9.21 -7.20 -11.20
N VAL A 82 9.17 -5.98 -11.71
CA VAL A 82 7.92 -5.35 -12.20
C VAL A 82 8.03 -4.80 -13.63
N ALA A 83 9.24 -4.61 -14.16
CA ALA A 83 9.45 -3.96 -15.45
C ALA A 83 8.74 -4.70 -16.58
N GLY A 84 7.91 -3.98 -17.34
CA GLY A 84 7.13 -4.51 -18.45
C GLY A 84 5.92 -5.37 -18.03
N LEU A 85 5.61 -5.51 -16.75
CA LEU A 85 4.57 -6.35 -16.19
C LEU A 85 3.33 -5.56 -15.77
N VAL A 86 2.19 -6.27 -15.62
CA VAL A 86 0.96 -5.74 -15.03
C VAL A 86 0.99 -5.97 -13.52
N VAL A 87 1.01 -4.88 -12.76
CA VAL A 87 1.19 -4.89 -11.30
C VAL A 87 -0.10 -4.49 -10.59
N LEU A 88 -0.50 -5.26 -9.60
CA LEU A 88 -1.49 -4.86 -8.60
C LEU A 88 -0.76 -4.40 -7.32
N ASP A 89 -0.95 -3.15 -6.93
CA ASP A 89 -0.66 -2.63 -5.61
C ASP A 89 -1.93 -2.76 -4.76
N PHE A 90 -1.97 -3.78 -3.91
CA PHE A 90 -3.14 -4.16 -3.11
C PHE A 90 -3.10 -3.51 -1.74
N ALA A 91 -4.24 -2.95 -1.29
CA ALA A 91 -4.35 -2.13 -0.09
C ALA A 91 -3.31 -0.98 -0.12
N SER A 92 -3.39 -0.21 -1.17
CA SER A 92 -2.38 0.73 -1.66
C SER A 92 -2.10 1.90 -0.69
N GLY A 93 -3.07 2.23 0.18
CA GLY A 93 -2.97 3.30 1.18
C GLY A 93 -2.58 4.65 0.57
N SER A 94 -1.35 5.07 0.78
CA SER A 94 -0.80 6.33 0.22
C SER A 94 -0.43 6.25 -1.27
N GLY A 95 -0.42 5.06 -1.87
CA GLY A 95 0.06 4.83 -3.24
C GLY A 95 1.57 4.58 -3.35
N LEU A 96 2.29 4.50 -2.24
CA LEU A 96 3.75 4.39 -2.22
C LEU A 96 4.26 3.24 -3.10
N VAL A 97 3.70 2.05 -2.94
CA VAL A 97 4.16 0.84 -3.61
C VAL A 97 3.82 0.88 -5.10
N GLY A 98 2.63 1.34 -5.45
CA GLY A 98 2.22 1.54 -6.84
C GLY A 98 3.07 2.57 -7.58
N ILE A 99 3.40 3.68 -6.91
CA ILE A 99 4.31 4.70 -7.45
C ILE A 99 5.71 4.11 -7.68
N ALA A 100 6.22 3.33 -6.72
CA ALA A 100 7.51 2.65 -6.87
C ALA A 100 7.51 1.69 -8.06
N ALA A 101 6.45 0.87 -8.23
CA ALA A 101 6.30 -0.04 -9.34
C ALA A 101 6.25 0.67 -10.71
N ALA A 102 5.47 1.76 -10.80
CA ALA A 102 5.39 2.57 -12.01
C ALA A 102 6.76 3.18 -12.38
N ARG A 103 7.49 3.72 -11.40
CA ARG A 103 8.85 4.27 -11.61
C ARG A 103 9.88 3.20 -11.96
N ALA A 104 9.69 1.98 -11.49
CA ALA A 104 10.52 0.82 -11.83
C ALA A 104 10.20 0.22 -13.21
N GLY A 105 9.27 0.81 -13.97
CA GLY A 105 9.00 0.44 -15.36
C GLY A 105 7.89 -0.60 -15.52
N ALA A 106 6.98 -0.77 -14.57
CA ALA A 106 5.78 -1.56 -14.78
C ALA A 106 5.02 -1.09 -16.03
N ALA A 107 4.53 -2.01 -16.86
CA ALA A 107 3.75 -1.68 -18.04
C ALA A 107 2.39 -1.08 -17.68
N LYS A 108 1.82 -1.55 -16.57
CA LYS A 108 0.58 -1.06 -16.00
C LYS A 108 0.62 -1.27 -14.48
N THR A 109 0.19 -0.27 -13.72
CA THR A 109 0.05 -0.38 -12.28
C THR A 109 -1.38 -0.04 -11.88
N ILE A 110 -2.03 -0.98 -11.20
CA ILE A 110 -3.36 -0.83 -10.62
C ILE A 110 -3.17 -0.65 -9.11
N SER A 111 -3.51 0.52 -8.58
CA SER A 111 -3.52 0.76 -7.12
C SER A 111 -4.94 0.58 -6.62
N CYS A 112 -5.14 -0.48 -5.82
CA CYS A 112 -6.44 -0.87 -5.30
C CYS A 112 -6.59 -0.50 -3.84
N GLU A 113 -7.62 0.31 -3.55
CA GLU A 113 -7.91 0.77 -2.20
C GLU A 113 -9.42 1.04 -2.04
N ILE A 114 -10.03 0.47 -1.01
CA ILE A 114 -11.47 0.60 -0.77
C ILE A 114 -11.85 1.90 -0.04
N ASP A 115 -10.89 2.52 0.63
CA ASP A 115 -11.06 3.81 1.30
C ASP A 115 -11.06 4.96 0.27
N ARG A 116 -12.14 5.74 0.28
CA ARG A 116 -12.30 6.88 -0.64
C ARG A 116 -11.28 8.00 -0.42
N PHE A 117 -10.83 8.22 0.82
CA PHE A 117 -9.78 9.19 1.12
C PHE A 117 -8.44 8.72 0.57
N ALA A 118 -8.15 7.44 0.75
CA ALA A 118 -6.97 6.81 0.18
C ALA A 118 -6.95 6.90 -1.35
N GLY A 119 -8.08 6.68 -2.01
CA GLY A 119 -8.19 6.86 -3.46
C GLY A 119 -7.80 8.27 -3.93
N GLN A 120 -8.17 9.32 -3.19
CA GLN A 120 -7.73 10.69 -3.48
C GLN A 120 -6.24 10.88 -3.18
N ALA A 121 -5.75 10.34 -2.06
CA ALA A 121 -4.33 10.42 -1.71
C ALA A 121 -3.44 9.77 -2.77
N ILE A 122 -3.81 8.58 -3.28
CA ILE A 122 -3.11 7.89 -4.36
C ILE A 122 -3.03 8.77 -5.61
N GLY A 123 -4.15 9.35 -6.05
CA GLY A 123 -4.19 10.22 -7.22
C GLY A 123 -3.31 11.47 -7.08
N ILE A 124 -3.36 12.13 -5.91
CA ILE A 124 -2.52 13.29 -5.60
C ILE A 124 -1.04 12.90 -5.60
N ASN A 125 -0.68 11.80 -4.93
CA ASN A 125 0.69 11.34 -4.80
C ASN A 125 1.26 10.85 -6.14
N ALA A 126 0.46 10.17 -6.97
CA ALA A 126 0.84 9.80 -8.33
C ALA A 126 1.18 11.03 -9.18
N ALA A 127 0.34 12.07 -9.12
CA ALA A 127 0.59 13.33 -9.84
C ALA A 127 1.88 14.04 -9.37
N ILE A 128 2.16 14.06 -8.05
CA ILE A 128 3.38 14.63 -7.48
C ILE A 128 4.64 13.92 -8.00
N ASN A 129 4.54 12.60 -8.22
CA ASN A 129 5.65 11.77 -8.71
C ASN A 129 5.67 11.58 -10.23
N GLU A 130 4.76 12.25 -10.95
CA GLU A 130 4.66 12.23 -12.41
C GLU A 130 4.48 10.80 -12.99
N VAL A 131 3.72 9.95 -12.30
CA VAL A 131 3.41 8.59 -12.75
C VAL A 131 1.93 8.40 -13.01
N GLY A 132 1.59 7.52 -13.96
CA GLY A 132 0.23 7.07 -14.20
C GLY A 132 -0.10 5.83 -13.38
N LEU A 133 -1.20 5.88 -12.61
CA LEU A 133 -1.76 4.74 -11.90
C LEU A 133 -3.22 4.57 -12.30
N GLU A 134 -3.67 3.33 -12.47
CA GLU A 134 -5.10 3.01 -12.56
C GLU A 134 -5.63 2.80 -11.15
N LEU A 135 -6.66 3.55 -10.77
CA LEU A 135 -7.27 3.42 -9.45
C LEU A 135 -8.38 2.36 -9.48
N CYS A 136 -8.42 1.52 -8.46
CA CYS A 136 -9.47 0.54 -8.22
C CYS A 136 -10.01 0.71 -6.79
N SER A 137 -11.33 0.82 -6.65
CA SER A 137 -12.01 0.95 -5.35
C SER A 137 -12.82 -0.29 -4.96
N GLU A 138 -12.60 -1.42 -5.64
CA GLU A 138 -13.30 -2.66 -5.38
C GLU A 138 -12.58 -3.54 -4.35
N ASP A 139 -13.34 -4.35 -3.61
CA ASP A 139 -12.75 -5.50 -2.89
C ASP A 139 -12.34 -6.57 -3.91
N LEU A 140 -11.02 -6.69 -4.11
CA LEU A 140 -10.43 -7.64 -5.05
C LEU A 140 -10.09 -8.99 -4.42
N ILE A 141 -10.28 -9.18 -3.12
CA ILE A 141 -9.97 -10.46 -2.46
C ILE A 141 -10.82 -11.58 -3.07
N GLY A 142 -10.13 -12.60 -3.55
CA GLY A 142 -10.76 -13.74 -4.23
C GLY A 142 -10.87 -13.61 -5.75
N LYS A 143 -10.68 -12.41 -6.31
CA LYS A 143 -10.67 -12.18 -7.76
C LYS A 143 -9.29 -12.45 -8.36
N ASP A 144 -9.26 -12.71 -9.66
CA ASP A 144 -8.03 -12.79 -10.45
C ASP A 144 -8.29 -12.16 -11.83
N HIS A 145 -7.60 -11.06 -12.09
CA HIS A 145 -7.70 -10.34 -13.37
C HIS A 145 -6.42 -10.49 -14.22
N GLY A 146 -5.60 -11.51 -13.91
CA GLY A 146 -4.41 -11.83 -14.70
C GLY A 146 -3.20 -10.94 -14.38
N TRP A 147 -3.13 -10.33 -13.17
CA TRP A 147 -1.93 -9.57 -12.80
C TRP A 147 -0.69 -10.45 -12.76
N ASP A 148 0.42 -9.95 -13.29
CA ASP A 148 1.70 -10.66 -13.25
C ASP A 148 2.33 -10.58 -11.86
N VAL A 149 2.19 -9.42 -11.19
CA VAL A 149 2.77 -9.15 -9.88
C VAL A 149 1.71 -8.56 -8.95
N ILE A 150 1.65 -9.04 -7.73
CA ILE A 150 0.86 -8.49 -6.64
C ILE A 150 1.81 -8.02 -5.54
N LEU A 151 1.69 -6.76 -5.16
CA LEU A 151 2.47 -6.12 -4.12
C LEU A 151 1.54 -5.69 -2.99
N ALA A 152 1.92 -5.95 -1.74
CA ALA A 152 1.15 -5.53 -0.56
C ALA A 152 2.09 -5.16 0.60
N GLY A 153 1.74 -4.13 1.35
CA GLY A 153 2.47 -3.71 2.54
C GLY A 153 1.59 -3.75 3.79
N ASP A 154 2.09 -4.33 4.90
CA ASP A 154 1.45 -4.31 6.22
C ASP A 154 0.02 -4.89 6.29
N VAL A 155 -0.34 -5.85 5.43
CA VAL A 155 -1.73 -6.33 5.31
C VAL A 155 -2.13 -7.44 6.30
N PHE A 156 -1.20 -7.92 7.14
CA PHE A 156 -1.45 -9.01 8.09
C PHE A 156 -1.65 -8.55 9.55
N TYR A 157 -2.25 -7.38 9.76
CA TYR A 157 -2.47 -6.79 11.08
C TYR A 157 -3.76 -7.27 11.77
N GLU A 158 -4.75 -7.78 11.01
CA GLU A 158 -6.01 -8.30 11.51
C GLU A 158 -6.28 -9.74 11.08
N LYS A 159 -6.79 -10.56 12.01
CA LYS A 159 -7.07 -11.97 11.73
C LYS A 159 -8.12 -12.20 10.63
N PRO A 160 -9.28 -11.50 10.61
CA PRO A 160 -10.29 -11.70 9.57
C PRO A 160 -9.77 -11.37 8.17
N LEU A 161 -8.94 -10.35 8.05
CA LEU A 161 -8.31 -9.98 6.78
C LEU A 161 -7.28 -11.04 6.37
N ALA A 162 -6.40 -11.45 7.27
CA ALA A 162 -5.38 -12.46 7.03
C ALA A 162 -5.98 -13.82 6.59
N ASP A 163 -7.09 -14.24 7.20
CA ASP A 163 -7.81 -15.47 6.86
C ASP A 163 -8.36 -15.44 5.41
N ARG A 164 -8.67 -14.25 4.85
CA ARG A 164 -9.11 -14.07 3.47
C ARG A 164 -7.93 -13.94 2.50
N LEU A 165 -6.88 -13.22 2.91
CA LEU A 165 -5.72 -12.92 2.07
C LEU A 165 -4.86 -14.14 1.79
N THR A 166 -4.54 -14.93 2.83
CA THR A 166 -3.63 -16.07 2.70
C THR A 166 -4.05 -17.03 1.59
N PRO A 167 -5.29 -17.57 1.56
CA PRO A 167 -5.71 -18.48 0.50
C PRO A 167 -5.83 -17.79 -0.87
N TRP A 168 -6.06 -16.49 -0.91
CA TRP A 168 -6.11 -15.75 -2.16
C TRP A 168 -4.70 -15.57 -2.75
N PHE A 169 -3.72 -15.15 -1.96
CA PHE A 169 -2.33 -15.02 -2.38
C PHE A 169 -1.71 -16.36 -2.78
N ASP A 170 -2.03 -17.45 -2.03
CA ASP A 170 -1.60 -18.79 -2.40
C ASP A 170 -2.13 -19.19 -3.79
N ARG A 171 -3.39 -18.91 -4.12
CA ARG A 171 -3.96 -19.19 -5.44
C ARG A 171 -3.30 -18.38 -6.55
N LEU A 172 -3.05 -17.08 -6.31
CA LEU A 172 -2.37 -16.23 -7.28
C LEU A 172 -0.93 -16.70 -7.53
N ALA A 173 -0.20 -17.06 -6.46
CA ALA A 173 1.15 -17.62 -6.58
C ALA A 173 1.14 -18.99 -7.30
N ALA A 174 0.17 -19.86 -7.02
CA ALA A 174 0.03 -21.15 -7.70
C ALA A 174 -0.27 -21.01 -9.20
N ARG A 175 -0.93 -19.92 -9.61
CA ARG A 175 -1.14 -19.58 -11.03
C ARG A 175 0.15 -19.11 -11.72
N GLY A 176 1.17 -18.76 -10.95
CA GLY A 176 2.44 -18.23 -11.47
C GLY A 176 2.61 -16.71 -11.32
N ALA A 177 1.69 -16.01 -10.65
CA ALA A 177 1.90 -14.61 -10.33
C ALA A 177 2.98 -14.47 -9.24
N VAL A 178 3.76 -13.40 -9.33
CA VAL A 178 4.69 -13.02 -8.25
C VAL A 178 3.89 -12.28 -7.18
N VAL A 179 3.81 -12.83 -5.97
CA VAL A 179 3.12 -12.18 -4.84
C VAL A 179 4.15 -11.80 -3.79
N LEU A 180 4.34 -10.50 -3.58
CA LEU A 180 5.30 -9.95 -2.62
C LEU A 180 4.58 -9.19 -1.51
N VAL A 181 4.98 -9.47 -0.27
CA VAL A 181 4.43 -8.81 0.91
C VAL A 181 5.55 -8.26 1.77
N GLY A 182 5.46 -6.98 2.11
CA GLY A 182 6.31 -6.35 3.12
C GLY A 182 5.66 -6.42 4.49
N ASP A 183 6.35 -6.97 5.47
CA ASP A 183 5.80 -7.17 6.80
C ASP A 183 6.86 -7.01 7.91
N PRO A 184 6.60 -6.19 8.95
CA PRO A 184 7.50 -6.01 10.08
C PRO A 184 7.36 -7.07 11.18
N GLY A 185 6.67 -8.20 10.91
CA GLY A 185 6.37 -9.24 11.87
C GLY A 185 5.00 -9.10 12.52
N ARG A 186 3.99 -8.73 11.73
CA ARG A 186 2.58 -8.65 12.19
C ARG A 186 2.09 -10.02 12.69
N SER A 187 1.18 -10.01 13.65
CA SER A 187 0.74 -11.21 14.39
C SER A 187 0.12 -12.29 13.49
N TYR A 188 -0.45 -11.91 12.36
CA TYR A 188 -1.19 -12.81 11.47
C TYR A 188 -0.48 -13.11 10.15
N LEU A 189 0.82 -12.70 10.04
CA LEU A 189 1.64 -13.11 8.90
C LEU A 189 1.71 -14.65 8.85
N PRO A 190 1.42 -15.29 7.70
CA PRO A 190 1.53 -16.74 7.55
C PRO A 190 2.93 -17.24 7.92
N LYS A 191 3.02 -18.40 8.54
CA LYS A 191 4.30 -19.02 8.95
C LYS A 191 4.85 -20.01 7.93
N THR A 192 4.08 -20.30 6.92
CA THR A 192 4.39 -21.28 5.85
C THR A 192 4.19 -20.64 4.50
N ASN A 193 4.77 -21.22 3.46
CA ASN A 193 4.66 -20.77 2.07
C ASN A 193 5.24 -19.36 1.82
N LEU A 194 6.18 -18.92 2.65
CA LEU A 194 6.87 -17.65 2.51
C LEU A 194 8.38 -17.88 2.34
N GLU A 195 8.96 -17.19 1.38
CA GLU A 195 10.40 -17.07 1.20
C GLU A 195 10.84 -15.63 1.45
N ALA A 196 11.81 -15.44 2.34
CA ALA A 196 12.39 -14.13 2.60
C ALA A 196 13.29 -13.71 1.45
N LEU A 197 12.99 -12.58 0.80
CA LEU A 197 13.80 -12.05 -0.30
C LEU A 197 14.81 -11.01 0.18
N ALA A 198 14.35 -10.09 1.04
CA ALA A 198 15.18 -9.02 1.59
C ALA A 198 14.66 -8.62 2.97
N THR A 199 15.55 -8.10 3.81
CA THR A 199 15.17 -7.54 5.11
C THR A 199 15.81 -6.17 5.27
N TYR A 200 15.00 -5.20 5.64
CA TYR A 200 15.37 -3.80 5.82
C TYR A 200 15.16 -3.36 7.26
N THR A 201 15.98 -2.41 7.71
CA THR A 201 15.75 -1.67 8.95
C THR A 201 15.08 -0.36 8.57
N VAL A 202 13.77 -0.33 8.67
CA VAL A 202 12.94 0.81 8.25
C VAL A 202 12.78 1.76 9.43
N ALA A 203 13.18 3.01 9.24
CA ALA A 203 12.89 4.06 10.21
C ALA A 203 11.37 4.35 10.19
N VAL A 204 10.79 4.38 11.36
CA VAL A 204 9.38 4.66 11.61
C VAL A 204 9.28 5.63 12.79
N THR A 205 8.12 6.21 12.98
CA THR A 205 7.91 7.11 14.10
C THR A 205 7.27 6.35 15.27
N ARG A 206 7.64 6.71 16.50
CA ARG A 206 7.09 6.07 17.70
C ARG A 206 5.58 6.25 17.86
N ALA A 207 5.03 7.27 17.23
CA ALA A 207 3.59 7.50 17.26
C ALA A 207 2.82 6.49 16.40
N LEU A 208 3.46 5.97 15.32
CA LEU A 208 2.88 4.99 14.40
C LEU A 208 3.17 3.55 14.80
N GLU A 209 4.33 3.33 15.38
CA GLU A 209 4.84 1.99 15.68
C GLU A 209 5.48 2.02 17.08
N ASP A 210 5.51 0.91 17.79
CA ASP A 210 6.04 0.80 19.16
C ASP A 210 7.56 1.08 19.27
N SER A 211 8.24 1.39 18.18
CA SER A 211 9.69 1.61 18.09
C SER A 211 10.05 2.65 17.03
N GLU A 212 11.27 3.17 17.07
CA GLU A 212 11.80 4.11 16.07
C GLU A 212 12.28 3.43 14.79
N VAL A 213 12.44 2.11 14.82
CA VAL A 213 12.84 1.29 13.67
C VAL A 213 12.11 -0.04 13.70
N LYS A 214 11.74 -0.53 12.53
CA LYS A 214 11.17 -1.87 12.33
C LYS A 214 12.04 -2.69 11.41
N LYS A 215 12.40 -3.88 11.88
CA LYS A 215 13.00 -4.89 11.01
C LYS A 215 11.90 -5.48 10.15
N THR A 216 11.88 -5.10 8.87
CA THR A 216 10.82 -5.41 7.93
C THR A 216 11.33 -6.30 6.83
N THR A 217 10.66 -7.40 6.57
CA THR A 217 11.05 -8.37 5.55
C THR A 217 10.08 -8.32 4.37
N VAL A 218 10.63 -8.36 3.17
CA VAL A 218 9.87 -8.61 1.93
C VAL A 218 9.84 -10.11 1.70
N TRP A 219 8.62 -10.65 1.70
CA TRP A 219 8.32 -12.06 1.53
C TRP A 219 7.73 -12.33 0.16
N ALA A 220 8.15 -13.40 -0.49
CA ALA A 220 7.45 -13.96 -1.64
C ALA A 220 6.56 -15.14 -1.18
N PHE A 221 5.30 -15.13 -1.60
CA PHE A 221 4.45 -16.30 -1.48
C PHE A 221 4.93 -17.40 -2.42
N ARG A 222 5.09 -18.61 -1.89
CA ARG A 222 5.44 -19.80 -2.67
C ARG A 222 4.23 -20.73 -2.74
N PRO A 223 3.90 -21.28 -3.92
CA PRO A 223 2.81 -22.23 -4.02
C PRO A 223 3.09 -23.43 -3.12
N THR A 224 2.05 -23.89 -2.43
CA THR A 224 2.12 -25.18 -1.74
C THR A 224 2.32 -26.26 -2.79
N VAL A 225 3.45 -26.97 -2.74
CA VAL A 225 3.67 -28.13 -3.59
C VAL A 225 2.69 -29.20 -3.14
N ALA A 226 1.73 -29.56 -3.99
CA ALA A 226 0.74 -30.60 -3.71
C ALA A 226 1.41 -31.98 -3.72
#